data_6f24d1cd50b7b4ecd4c88de99d6e74a3
#
_entry.id   6f24d1cd50b7b4ecd4c88de99d6e74a3
#
_cell.length_a   1.000
_cell.length_b   1.000
_cell.length_c   1.000
_cell.angle_alpha   90.00
_cell.angle_beta   90.00
_cell.angle_gamma   90.00
#
_symmetry.space_group_name_H-M   'P 1'
#
loop_
_entity.id
_entity.type
_entity.pdbx_description
1 polymer ?
#
loop_
_entity_poly.entity_id
_entity_poly.type
_entity_poly.pdbx_seq_one_letter_code
_entity_poly.pdbx_strand_id
1 'polypeptide(L)'
;HVTGVEDEGKRNAWEYYVNEVHEMDKFVGQLIDAIEQRGEPTVIVFYGDHLPTLGLEAKDLKGKYLYNTNYVIWDNIGLEKKDGNIAAYQIMAEVFDRLDIHTGTIFNYHQQRRQTKNYLADLELLQYDIMYGKQYVYKDSGAPITEGHMVMGVKDATITSVVEQLKGTYSIYGENFTKQ
;
A
#
# COMPACT_ATOMS: atom_id res chain seq x y z
N HIS A 1 -16.69 -0.84 27.76
CA HIS A 1 -17.71 -1.86 27.53
C HIS A 1 -18.58 -1.52 26.34
N VAL A 2 -18.78 -2.49 25.44
CA VAL A 2 -19.70 -2.39 24.30
C VAL A 2 -21.11 -2.76 24.76
N THR A 3 -22.08 -1.92 24.41
CA THR A 3 -23.50 -2.11 24.74
C THR A 3 -24.32 -2.29 23.46
N GLY A 4 -25.52 -2.89 23.55
CA GLY A 4 -26.42 -3.10 22.41
C GLY A 4 -26.11 -4.34 21.58
N VAL A 5 -25.18 -5.20 22.03
CA VAL A 5 -24.90 -6.51 21.44
C VAL A 5 -25.30 -7.59 22.44
N GLU A 6 -26.37 -8.31 22.15
CA GLU A 6 -26.92 -9.33 23.06
C GLU A 6 -26.07 -10.59 23.15
N ASP A 7 -25.53 -11.06 22.01
CA ASP A 7 -24.65 -12.22 21.95
C ASP A 7 -23.32 -11.93 22.62
N GLU A 8 -22.96 -12.71 23.63
CA GLU A 8 -21.74 -12.51 24.42
C GLU A 8 -20.47 -12.68 23.57
N GLY A 9 -20.42 -13.64 22.70
CA GLY A 9 -19.24 -13.88 21.83
C GLY A 9 -19.00 -12.72 20.88
N LYS A 10 -20.07 -12.21 20.28
CA LYS A 10 -19.98 -11.02 19.42
C LYS A 10 -19.60 -9.78 20.22
N ARG A 11 -20.17 -9.58 21.39
CA ARG A 11 -19.82 -8.45 22.26
C ARG A 11 -18.35 -8.48 22.64
N ASN A 12 -17.82 -9.63 23.03
CA ASN A 12 -16.41 -9.79 23.36
C ASN A 12 -15.50 -9.49 22.15
N ALA A 13 -15.87 -9.92 20.94
CA ALA A 13 -15.13 -9.59 19.73
C ALA A 13 -15.10 -8.08 19.44
N TRP A 14 -16.25 -7.39 19.64
CA TRP A 14 -16.31 -5.95 19.51
C TRP A 14 -15.48 -5.23 20.57
N GLU A 15 -15.55 -5.67 21.84
CA GLU A 15 -14.75 -5.10 22.92
C GLU A 15 -13.25 -5.25 22.65
N TYR A 16 -12.83 -6.42 22.21
CA TYR A 16 -11.45 -6.65 21.81
C TYR A 16 -11.01 -5.68 20.70
N TYR A 17 -11.78 -5.59 19.62
CA TYR A 17 -11.48 -4.70 18.51
C TYR A 17 -11.39 -3.21 18.94
N VAL A 18 -12.35 -2.74 19.74
CA VAL A 18 -12.33 -1.34 20.24
C VAL A 18 -11.11 -1.08 21.12
N ASN A 19 -10.71 -2.04 21.94
CA ASN A 19 -9.49 -1.92 22.76
C ASN A 19 -8.23 -1.88 21.90
N GLU A 20 -8.14 -2.71 20.85
CA GLU A 20 -7.01 -2.68 19.90
C GLU A 20 -6.94 -1.33 19.15
N VAL A 21 -8.08 -0.79 18.71
CA VAL A 21 -8.14 0.56 18.10
C VAL A 21 -7.66 1.63 19.09
N HIS A 22 -8.02 1.52 20.36
CA HIS A 22 -7.57 2.46 21.39
C HIS A 22 -6.06 2.37 21.64
N GLU A 23 -5.49 1.16 21.69
CA GLU A 23 -4.03 1.00 21.81
C GLU A 23 -3.30 1.51 20.55
N MET A 24 -3.87 1.30 19.38
CA MET A 24 -3.34 1.86 18.12
C MET A 24 -3.35 3.39 18.14
N ASP A 25 -4.44 4.01 18.62
CA ASP A 25 -4.56 5.47 18.75
C ASP A 25 -3.46 6.05 19.66
N LYS A 26 -3.21 5.40 20.81
CA LYS A 26 -2.08 5.77 21.68
C LYS A 26 -0.73 5.66 20.99
N PHE A 27 -0.52 4.55 20.27
CA PHE A 27 0.72 4.34 19.51
C PHE A 27 0.92 5.43 18.45
N VAL A 28 -0.13 5.76 17.71
CA VAL A 28 -0.08 6.85 16.71
C VAL A 28 0.28 8.18 17.35
N GLY A 29 -0.31 8.51 18.52
CA GLY A 29 0.06 9.69 19.29
C GLY A 29 1.55 9.71 19.64
N GLN A 30 2.08 8.61 20.20
CA GLN A 30 3.50 8.49 20.55
C GLN A 30 4.41 8.60 19.31
N LEU A 31 4.00 8.04 18.19
CA LEU A 31 4.74 8.14 16.92
C LEU A 31 4.82 9.58 16.44
N ILE A 32 3.69 10.30 16.46
CA ILE A 32 3.63 11.71 16.09
C ILE A 32 4.54 12.54 17.00
N ASP A 33 4.44 12.37 18.31
CA ASP A 33 5.29 13.08 19.29
C ASP A 33 6.77 12.84 19.03
N ALA A 34 7.16 11.60 18.73
CA ALA A 34 8.55 11.25 18.43
C ALA A 34 9.05 11.91 17.13
N ILE A 35 8.20 11.97 16.10
CA ILE A 35 8.54 12.63 14.83
C ILE A 35 8.66 14.15 15.01
N GLU A 36 7.76 14.77 15.76
CA GLU A 36 7.84 16.19 16.08
C GLU A 36 9.12 16.54 16.85
N GLN A 37 9.48 15.72 17.85
CA GLN A 37 10.74 15.88 18.59
C GLN A 37 11.98 15.72 17.72
N ARG A 38 11.93 14.85 16.71
CA ARG A 38 13.03 14.66 15.76
C ARG A 38 13.21 15.87 14.83
N GLY A 39 12.12 16.59 14.53
CA GLY A 39 12.13 17.83 13.75
C GLY A 39 12.49 17.66 12.27
N GLU A 40 12.48 16.43 11.74
CA GLU A 40 12.70 16.19 10.31
C GLU A 40 11.40 16.36 9.53
N PRO A 41 11.43 16.96 8.31
CA PRO A 41 10.27 17.02 7.43
C PRO A 41 9.69 15.64 7.17
N THR A 42 8.45 15.42 7.58
CA THR A 42 7.83 14.09 7.55
C THR A 42 6.37 14.15 7.10
N VAL A 43 5.99 13.23 6.24
CA VAL A 43 4.59 12.95 5.87
C VAL A 43 4.30 11.51 6.20
N ILE A 44 3.18 11.26 6.88
CA ILE A 44 2.69 9.91 7.20
C ILE A 44 1.34 9.71 6.57
N VAL A 45 1.13 8.52 6.02
CA VAL A 45 -0.18 8.07 5.54
C VAL A 45 -0.67 6.93 6.42
N PHE A 46 -1.75 7.16 7.12
CA PHE A 46 -2.50 6.13 7.84
C PHE A 46 -3.70 5.71 6.99
N TYR A 47 -3.88 4.43 6.78
CA TYR A 47 -5.04 3.92 6.06
C TYR A 47 -5.46 2.55 6.58
N GLY A 48 -6.77 2.25 6.52
CA GLY A 48 -7.26 0.90 6.77
C GLY A 48 -7.12 0.07 5.52
N ASP A 49 -6.58 -1.13 5.64
CA ASP A 49 -6.46 -2.11 4.55
C ASP A 49 -7.82 -2.77 4.26
N HIS A 50 -8.59 -3.06 5.30
CA HIS A 50 -9.95 -3.61 5.23
C HIS A 50 -10.74 -3.30 6.50
N LEU A 51 -12.04 -3.60 6.49
CA LEU A 51 -12.89 -3.54 7.67
C LEU A 51 -12.64 -4.76 8.59
N PRO A 52 -12.90 -4.63 9.90
CA PRO A 52 -12.76 -5.74 10.83
C PRO A 52 -13.72 -6.89 10.52
N THR A 53 -13.28 -8.12 10.79
CA THR A 53 -14.08 -9.33 10.60
C THR A 53 -15.09 -9.51 11.75
N LEU A 54 -16.06 -8.60 11.86
CA LEU A 54 -17.08 -8.58 12.92
C LEU A 54 -18.49 -8.91 12.40
N GLY A 55 -18.59 -9.54 11.22
CA GLY A 55 -19.85 -9.89 10.61
C GLY A 55 -20.65 -8.68 10.09
N LEU A 56 -19.96 -7.59 9.74
CA LEU A 56 -20.59 -6.40 9.18
C LEU A 56 -21.14 -6.66 7.79
N GLU A 57 -22.34 -6.14 7.54
CA GLU A 57 -22.97 -6.12 6.22
C GLU A 57 -23.04 -4.67 5.69
N ALA A 58 -23.21 -4.50 4.38
CA ALA A 58 -23.30 -3.18 3.78
C ALA A 58 -24.39 -2.30 4.41
N LYS A 59 -25.50 -2.90 4.86
CA LYS A 59 -26.60 -2.20 5.54
C LYS A 59 -26.19 -1.58 6.88
N ASP A 60 -25.17 -2.13 7.55
CA ASP A 60 -24.70 -1.67 8.86
C ASP A 60 -23.76 -0.47 8.74
N LEU A 61 -23.26 -0.21 7.56
CA LEU A 61 -22.30 0.84 7.29
C LEU A 61 -22.98 2.13 6.80
N LYS A 62 -22.49 3.27 7.25
CA LYS A 62 -22.97 4.57 6.79
C LYS A 62 -22.81 4.76 5.28
N GLY A 63 -21.68 4.31 4.72
CA GLY A 63 -21.36 4.40 3.29
C GLY A 63 -22.00 3.33 2.41
N LYS A 64 -22.63 2.29 3.02
CA LYS A 64 -23.21 1.13 2.32
C LYS A 64 -22.22 0.31 1.48
N TYR A 65 -20.91 0.45 1.70
CA TYR A 65 -19.86 -0.25 0.99
C TYR A 65 -18.93 -0.97 1.97
N LEU A 66 -18.71 -2.28 1.77
CA LEU A 66 -17.84 -3.11 2.61
C LEU A 66 -16.35 -2.91 2.33
N TYR A 67 -16.00 -2.39 1.16
CA TYR A 67 -14.62 -2.29 0.70
C TYR A 67 -14.04 -0.87 0.82
N ASN A 68 -14.77 0.05 1.43
CA ASN A 68 -14.28 1.39 1.70
C ASN A 68 -13.68 1.47 3.10
N THR A 69 -12.48 2.01 3.19
CA THR A 69 -11.82 2.35 4.45
C THR A 69 -11.48 3.83 4.47
N ASN A 70 -11.00 4.32 5.60
CA ASN A 70 -10.56 5.70 5.73
C ASN A 70 -9.05 5.79 5.54
N TYR A 71 -8.58 6.96 5.09
CA TYR A 71 -7.18 7.32 5.12
C TYR A 71 -6.99 8.72 5.70
N VAL A 72 -5.81 8.96 6.24
CA VAL A 72 -5.39 10.25 6.77
C VAL A 72 -3.96 10.51 6.29
N ILE A 73 -3.72 11.69 5.74
CA ILE A 73 -2.38 12.19 5.46
C ILE A 73 -2.07 13.21 6.56
N TRP A 74 -1.08 12.89 7.38
CA TRP A 74 -0.56 13.75 8.43
C TRP A 74 0.83 14.25 8.04
N ASP A 75 1.16 15.48 8.37
CA ASP A 75 2.48 16.05 8.11
C ASP A 75 2.88 17.08 9.17
N ASN A 76 4.19 17.35 9.28
CA ASN A 76 4.76 18.42 10.09
C ASN A 76 5.36 19.57 9.25
N ILE A 77 5.02 19.63 7.96
CA ILE A 77 5.55 20.62 7.02
C ILE A 77 4.53 21.66 6.56
N GLY A 78 3.29 21.56 7.03
CA GLY A 78 2.23 22.54 6.80
C GLY A 78 1.48 22.38 5.49
N LEU A 79 1.27 21.15 5.02
CA LEU A 79 0.42 20.88 3.85
C LEU A 79 -1.03 21.32 4.11
N GLU A 80 -1.66 21.88 3.11
CA GLU A 80 -3.06 22.27 3.20
C GLU A 80 -3.95 21.04 3.43
N LYS A 81 -4.88 21.13 4.39
CA LYS A 81 -5.87 20.09 4.62
C LYS A 81 -6.81 19.96 3.42
N LYS A 82 -6.94 18.74 2.89
CA LYS A 82 -7.80 18.44 1.75
C LYS A 82 -8.50 17.10 1.95
N ASP A 83 -9.80 17.14 2.08
CA ASP A 83 -10.63 15.95 2.16
C ASP A 83 -11.01 15.46 0.75
N GLY A 84 -11.06 14.15 0.54
CA GLY A 84 -11.42 13.57 -0.74
C GLY A 84 -11.48 12.05 -0.72
N ASN A 85 -12.13 11.50 -1.74
CA ASN A 85 -12.17 10.06 -1.98
C ASN A 85 -11.17 9.71 -3.07
N ILE A 86 -10.35 8.70 -2.81
CA ILE A 86 -9.38 8.18 -3.77
C ILE A 86 -9.35 6.65 -3.71
N ALA A 87 -8.91 6.01 -4.77
CA ALA A 87 -8.63 4.59 -4.74
C ALA A 87 -7.30 4.32 -4.03
N ALA A 88 -7.17 3.20 -3.34
CA ALA A 88 -5.98 2.84 -2.57
C ALA A 88 -4.68 2.95 -3.40
N TYR A 89 -4.71 2.53 -4.66
CA TYR A 89 -3.56 2.61 -5.58
C TYR A 89 -3.20 4.04 -6.03
N GLN A 90 -3.98 5.05 -5.67
CA GLN A 90 -3.73 6.46 -5.97
C GLN A 90 -3.15 7.23 -4.77
N ILE A 91 -3.11 6.62 -3.58
CA ILE A 91 -2.73 7.33 -2.35
C ILE A 91 -1.34 7.98 -2.48
N MET A 92 -0.34 7.23 -2.93
CA MET A 92 1.01 7.78 -3.07
C MET A 92 1.12 8.85 -4.15
N ALA A 93 0.33 8.74 -5.23
CA ALA A 93 0.28 9.79 -6.24
C ALA A 93 -0.32 11.09 -5.69
N GLU A 94 -1.33 10.99 -4.80
CA GLU A 94 -1.90 12.15 -4.10
C GLU A 94 -0.86 12.78 -3.14
N VAL A 95 -0.11 11.97 -2.39
CA VAL A 95 0.96 12.48 -1.50
C VAL A 95 2.01 13.22 -2.31
N PHE A 96 2.48 12.65 -3.40
CA PHE A 96 3.48 13.28 -4.26
C PHE A 96 2.96 14.58 -4.92
N ASP A 97 1.70 14.59 -5.34
CA ASP A 97 1.05 15.79 -5.88
C ASP A 97 1.04 16.94 -4.86
N ARG A 98 0.73 16.64 -3.58
CA ARG A 98 0.76 17.61 -2.50
C ARG A 98 2.17 18.12 -2.16
N LEU A 99 3.19 17.33 -2.46
CA LEU A 99 4.60 17.67 -2.27
C LEU A 99 5.25 18.32 -3.51
N ASP A 100 4.47 18.62 -4.54
CA ASP A 100 4.95 19.11 -5.84
C ASP A 100 5.96 18.17 -6.51
N ILE A 101 5.78 16.86 -6.30
CA ILE A 101 6.60 15.80 -6.91
C ILE A 101 5.83 15.19 -8.07
N HIS A 102 6.27 15.48 -9.29
CA HIS A 102 5.63 15.03 -10.54
C HIS A 102 6.51 14.11 -11.37
N THR A 103 7.37 13.34 -10.72
CA THR A 103 8.25 12.35 -11.35
C THR A 103 7.65 10.95 -11.28
N GLY A 104 8.07 10.08 -12.22
CA GLY A 104 7.58 8.71 -12.30
C GLY A 104 6.31 8.59 -13.14
N THR A 105 6.37 7.75 -14.18
CA THR A 105 5.32 7.63 -15.20
C THR A 105 3.95 7.32 -14.63
N ILE A 106 3.85 6.35 -13.73
CA ILE A 106 2.58 5.92 -13.14
C ILE A 106 2.03 6.98 -12.18
N PHE A 107 2.87 7.57 -11.33
CA PHE A 107 2.42 8.63 -10.41
C PHE A 107 1.92 9.85 -11.17
N ASN A 108 2.64 10.28 -12.19
CA ASN A 108 2.25 11.40 -13.05
C ASN A 108 0.94 11.10 -13.81
N TYR A 109 0.77 9.86 -14.30
CA TYR A 109 -0.48 9.42 -14.89
C TYR A 109 -1.65 9.56 -13.90
N HIS A 110 -1.51 9.04 -12.67
CA HIS A 110 -2.55 9.17 -11.65
C HIS A 110 -2.88 10.63 -11.32
N GLN A 111 -1.87 11.48 -11.17
CA GLN A 111 -2.07 12.90 -10.87
C GLN A 111 -2.86 13.62 -11.96
N GLN A 112 -2.52 13.38 -13.22
CA GLN A 112 -3.11 14.10 -14.36
C GLN A 112 -4.42 13.50 -14.86
N ARG A 113 -4.61 12.19 -14.76
CA ARG A 113 -5.69 11.47 -15.47
C ARG A 113 -6.78 10.90 -14.60
N ARG A 114 -6.63 10.88 -13.27
CA ARG A 114 -7.55 10.21 -12.32
C ARG A 114 -9.03 10.59 -12.45
N GLN A 115 -9.33 11.75 -13.02
CA GLN A 115 -10.70 12.23 -13.21
C GLN A 115 -11.20 12.09 -14.66
N THR A 116 -10.42 11.51 -15.55
CA THR A 116 -10.83 11.33 -16.94
C THR A 116 -11.73 10.11 -17.11
N LYS A 117 -12.65 10.18 -18.10
CA LYS A 117 -13.62 9.12 -18.36
C LYS A 117 -12.98 7.76 -18.66
N ASN A 118 -11.85 7.76 -19.34
CA ASN A 118 -11.17 6.54 -19.79
C ASN A 118 -10.02 6.14 -18.86
N TYR A 119 -9.96 6.69 -17.64
CA TYR A 119 -8.83 6.52 -16.74
C TYR A 119 -8.34 5.08 -16.58
N LEU A 120 -9.24 4.12 -16.29
CA LEU A 120 -8.83 2.72 -16.08
C LEU A 120 -8.38 2.05 -17.38
N ALA A 121 -9.06 2.30 -18.48
CA ALA A 121 -8.70 1.74 -19.79
C ALA A 121 -7.33 2.26 -20.27
N ASP A 122 -7.10 3.56 -20.12
CA ASP A 122 -5.81 4.18 -20.47
C ASP A 122 -4.69 3.69 -19.53
N LEU A 123 -4.97 3.46 -18.25
CA LEU A 123 -4.01 2.87 -17.30
C LEU A 123 -3.62 1.45 -17.69
N GLU A 124 -4.59 0.63 -18.07
CA GLU A 124 -4.34 -0.73 -18.55
C GLU A 124 -3.46 -0.74 -19.80
N LEU A 125 -3.74 0.14 -20.77
CA LEU A 125 -2.90 0.31 -21.97
C LEU A 125 -1.49 0.77 -21.62
N LEU A 126 -1.35 1.71 -20.70
CA LEU A 126 -0.04 2.19 -20.22
C LEU A 126 0.76 1.08 -19.56
N GLN A 127 0.14 0.31 -18.67
CA GLN A 127 0.76 -0.84 -18.02
C GLN A 127 1.20 -1.90 -19.04
N TYR A 128 0.33 -2.19 -20.02
CA TYR A 128 0.66 -3.13 -21.08
C TYR A 128 1.86 -2.63 -21.90
N ASP A 129 1.89 -1.36 -22.29
CA ASP A 129 3.01 -0.80 -23.07
C ASP A 129 4.33 -0.87 -22.30
N ILE A 130 4.29 -0.59 -20.99
CA ILE A 130 5.50 -0.66 -20.13
C ILE A 130 6.02 -2.09 -20.00
N MET A 131 5.13 -3.05 -19.75
CA MET A 131 5.52 -4.42 -19.38
C MET A 131 5.73 -5.35 -20.58
N TYR A 132 4.92 -5.22 -21.61
CA TYR A 132 4.85 -6.17 -22.71
C TYR A 132 4.89 -5.50 -24.10
N GLY A 133 4.70 -4.18 -24.17
CA GLY A 133 4.61 -3.42 -25.41
C GLY A 133 5.97 -2.97 -25.94
N LYS A 134 5.94 -1.95 -26.74
CA LYS A 134 7.14 -1.33 -27.33
C LYS A 134 7.68 -0.15 -26.53
N GLN A 135 7.15 0.06 -25.33
CA GLN A 135 7.56 1.10 -24.40
C GLN A 135 7.50 2.51 -25.02
N TYR A 136 6.43 2.76 -25.78
CA TYR A 136 6.22 4.04 -26.47
C TYR A 136 6.26 5.22 -25.52
N VAL A 137 5.78 5.03 -24.28
CA VAL A 137 5.76 6.05 -23.23
C VAL A 137 7.16 6.61 -22.90
N TYR A 138 8.22 5.86 -23.19
CA TYR A 138 9.60 6.28 -22.92
C TYR A 138 10.37 6.74 -24.15
N LYS A 139 9.82 6.63 -25.36
CA LYS A 139 10.55 6.91 -26.60
C LYS A 139 11.06 8.34 -26.71
N ASP A 140 10.30 9.29 -26.17
CA ASP A 140 10.65 10.71 -26.23
C ASP A 140 11.35 11.22 -24.95
N SER A 141 11.47 10.37 -23.93
CA SER A 141 12.09 10.77 -22.65
C SER A 141 13.61 10.86 -22.69
N GLY A 142 14.23 10.24 -23.70
CA GLY A 142 15.70 10.13 -23.82
C GLY A 142 16.38 9.33 -22.70
N ALA A 143 15.61 8.85 -21.72
CA ALA A 143 16.11 8.06 -20.62
C ALA A 143 15.99 6.56 -20.95
N PRO A 144 17.09 5.80 -21.01
CA PRO A 144 17.01 4.35 -21.17
C PRO A 144 16.31 3.76 -19.94
N ILE A 145 15.44 2.76 -20.18
CA ILE A 145 14.96 1.92 -19.08
C ILE A 145 16.17 1.12 -18.62
N THR A 146 16.62 1.43 -17.41
CA THR A 146 17.67 0.65 -16.76
C THR A 146 17.03 -0.41 -15.89
N GLU A 147 17.53 -1.63 -15.93
CA GLU A 147 17.13 -2.66 -14.97
C GLU A 147 17.35 -2.13 -13.56
N GLY A 148 16.28 -2.15 -12.75
CA GLY A 148 16.39 -1.76 -11.35
C GLY A 148 17.09 -2.86 -10.56
N HIS A 149 17.96 -2.48 -9.63
CA HIS A 149 18.52 -3.41 -8.65
C HIS A 149 17.57 -3.65 -7.46
N MET A 150 16.26 -3.53 -7.68
CA MET A 150 15.27 -3.83 -6.65
C MET A 150 15.13 -5.35 -6.52
N VAL A 151 15.80 -5.91 -5.53
CA VAL A 151 15.73 -7.33 -5.19
C VAL A 151 14.73 -7.50 -4.04
N MET A 152 13.74 -8.36 -4.23
CA MET A 152 12.85 -8.78 -3.15
C MET A 152 13.64 -9.72 -2.23
N GLY A 153 14.15 -9.18 -1.13
CA GLY A 153 14.98 -9.93 -0.19
C GLY A 153 16.36 -9.31 0.01
N VAL A 154 17.18 -9.94 0.82
CA VAL A 154 18.48 -9.37 1.23
C VAL A 154 19.61 -9.70 0.22
N LYS A 155 19.49 -10.80 -0.51
CA LYS A 155 20.46 -11.25 -1.52
C LYS A 155 19.79 -12.20 -2.51
N ASP A 156 20.28 -12.25 -3.73
CA ASP A 156 19.85 -13.22 -4.73
C ASP A 156 20.17 -14.65 -4.27
N ALA A 157 19.21 -15.55 -4.45
CA ALA A 157 19.46 -16.97 -4.27
C ALA A 157 20.35 -17.49 -5.40
N THR A 158 21.44 -18.13 -5.05
CA THR A 158 22.40 -18.67 -6.02
C THR A 158 22.47 -20.18 -5.90
N ILE A 159 22.24 -20.92 -6.98
CA ILE A 159 22.43 -22.37 -7.03
C ILE A 159 23.89 -22.65 -7.44
N THR A 160 24.63 -23.31 -6.58
CA THR A 160 26.02 -23.69 -6.83
C THR A 160 26.16 -25.11 -7.37
N SER A 161 25.26 -26.02 -6.95
CA SER A 161 25.24 -27.40 -7.50
C SER A 161 23.88 -28.05 -7.32
N VAL A 162 23.60 -29.04 -8.17
CA VAL A 162 22.46 -29.95 -8.09
C VAL A 162 23.00 -31.37 -8.13
N VAL A 163 22.69 -32.17 -7.12
CA VAL A 163 23.19 -33.56 -7.01
C VAL A 163 22.00 -34.51 -6.93
N GLU A 164 21.96 -35.48 -7.83
CA GLU A 164 20.99 -36.57 -7.75
C GLU A 164 21.37 -37.53 -6.60
N GLN A 165 20.45 -37.71 -5.67
CA GLN A 165 20.63 -38.59 -4.49
C GLN A 165 20.12 -40.01 -4.75
N LEU A 166 18.86 -40.10 -5.14
CA LEU A 166 18.18 -41.31 -5.56
C LEU A 166 17.38 -40.97 -6.81
N LYS A 167 17.03 -41.98 -7.59
CA LYS A 167 16.29 -41.79 -8.86
C LYS A 167 15.09 -40.86 -8.67
N GLY A 168 15.18 -39.67 -9.25
CA GLY A 168 14.14 -38.64 -9.20
C GLY A 168 14.18 -37.73 -7.96
N THR A 169 15.19 -37.89 -7.06
CA THR A 169 15.39 -36.98 -5.90
C THR A 169 16.68 -36.21 -6.06
N TYR A 170 16.62 -34.91 -5.92
CA TYR A 170 17.77 -34.03 -6.10
C TYR A 170 18.02 -33.19 -4.84
N SER A 171 19.29 -33.05 -4.49
CA SER A 171 19.72 -32.04 -3.50
C SER A 171 20.22 -30.81 -4.24
N ILE A 172 19.70 -29.66 -3.90
CA ILE A 172 20.09 -28.37 -4.46
C ILE A 172 20.94 -27.66 -3.39
N TYR A 173 22.15 -27.30 -3.76
CA TYR A 173 23.08 -26.55 -2.92
C TYR A 173 23.20 -25.12 -3.48
N GLY A 174 23.27 -24.16 -2.58
CA GLY A 174 23.40 -22.76 -2.94
C GLY A 174 23.44 -21.84 -1.75
N GLU A 175 23.43 -20.57 -2.00
CA GLU A 175 23.46 -19.51 -1.01
C GLU A 175 22.15 -18.71 -1.01
N ASN A 176 21.84 -18.11 0.13
CA ASN A 176 20.69 -17.21 0.31
C ASN A 176 19.30 -17.84 0.11
N PHE A 177 19.17 -19.16 0.29
CA PHE A 177 17.86 -19.81 0.37
C PHE A 177 17.17 -19.42 1.68
N THR A 178 15.90 -19.00 1.57
CA THR A 178 15.06 -18.79 2.76
C THR A 178 14.50 -20.12 3.25
N LYS A 179 14.54 -20.34 4.56
CA LYS A 179 13.77 -21.44 5.17
C LYS A 179 12.29 -21.01 5.15
N GLN A 180 11.46 -21.81 4.51
CA GLN A 180 10.02 -21.77 4.72
C GLN A 180 9.64 -22.47 6.02
#